data_34f6737be342e57d25bb1621ddbe17e8
#
_entry.id   34f6737be342e57d25bb1621ddbe17e8
#
_cell.length_a   1.000
_cell.length_b   1.000
_cell.length_c   1.000
_cell.angle_alpha   90.00
_cell.angle_beta   90.00
_cell.angle_gamma   90.00
#
_symmetry.space_group_name_H-M   'P 1'
#
loop_
_entity.id
_entity.type
_entity.pdbx_description
1 polymer ?
#
loop_
_entity_poly.entity_id
_entity_poly.type
_entity_poly.pdbx_seq_one_letter_code
_entity_poly.pdbx_strand_id
1 'polypeptide(L)'
;MTNFAWKNVSYGLAASLAAGLALVLAHFLAAAAQATDYNAGSIHITQPWARATPKGASTGAAYMTITNNGNTPDRISCVSSDASAECQIHIMTMENGVMKMRPVEDGLEIKPGETVTFKPSNLHLMLVKLEHPLNQGETVKATLKFEKAGIIDVEYPIAAIGASAPGPTAKSGGAMNEGHGGMMHMDKH
;
A
#
# COMPACT_ATOMS: atom_id res chain seq x y z
N MET A 1 74.10 -25.47 3.82
CA MET A 1 73.44 -24.57 4.73
C MET A 1 72.43 -23.76 3.92
N THR A 2 71.18 -24.15 3.83
CA THR A 2 70.17 -23.49 3.01
C THR A 2 68.96 -23.27 3.88
N ASN A 3 68.77 -21.99 4.30
CA ASN A 3 67.56 -21.52 4.98
C ASN A 3 66.50 -21.19 3.93
N PHE A 4 65.48 -22.00 3.79
CA PHE A 4 64.32 -21.73 2.96
C PHE A 4 63.24 -21.05 3.82
N ALA A 5 62.92 -19.82 3.49
CA ALA A 5 61.99 -18.95 4.22
C ALA A 5 60.53 -19.32 3.84
N TRP A 6 59.78 -19.81 4.80
CA TRP A 6 58.30 -19.95 4.75
C TRP A 6 57.67 -18.66 5.29
N LYS A 7 57.40 -17.71 4.43
CA LYS A 7 56.52 -16.60 4.72
C LYS A 7 55.79 -16.24 3.42
N ASN A 8 54.51 -16.54 3.26
CA ASN A 8 53.52 -15.86 2.41
C ASN A 8 52.31 -16.71 2.00
N VAL A 9 51.74 -17.54 2.88
CA VAL A 9 50.52 -18.30 2.52
C VAL A 9 49.27 -17.94 3.32
N SER A 10 49.33 -16.99 4.25
CA SER A 10 48.24 -16.76 5.22
C SER A 10 47.27 -15.59 4.91
N TYR A 11 47.44 -14.85 3.83
CA TYR A 11 46.57 -13.67 3.56
C TYR A 11 45.51 -13.89 2.48
N GLY A 12 45.53 -14.99 1.75
CA GLY A 12 44.59 -15.24 0.66
C GLY A 12 43.22 -15.78 1.09
N LEU A 13 43.13 -16.49 2.21
CA LEU A 13 41.91 -17.15 2.65
C LEU A 13 40.92 -16.23 3.43
N ALA A 14 41.45 -15.21 4.11
CA ALA A 14 40.61 -14.30 4.88
C ALA A 14 39.82 -13.30 4.01
N ALA A 15 40.36 -12.89 2.86
CA ALA A 15 39.72 -11.95 1.96
C ALA A 15 38.51 -12.59 1.19
N SER A 16 38.60 -13.87 0.89
CA SER A 16 37.55 -14.56 0.15
C SER A 16 36.29 -14.84 0.99
N LEU A 17 36.44 -15.04 2.31
CA LEU A 17 35.31 -15.24 3.23
C LEU A 17 34.56 -13.95 3.51
N ALA A 18 35.23 -12.79 3.57
CA ALA A 18 34.60 -11.49 3.79
C ALA A 18 33.76 -11.04 2.58
N ALA A 19 34.21 -11.30 1.36
CA ALA A 19 33.49 -10.96 0.15
C ALA A 19 32.22 -11.83 -0.04
N GLY A 20 32.28 -13.12 0.32
CA GLY A 20 31.12 -14.02 0.28
C GLY A 20 30.01 -13.63 1.26
N LEU A 21 30.38 -13.22 2.47
CA LEU A 21 29.41 -12.80 3.50
C LEU A 21 28.69 -11.48 3.14
N ALA A 22 29.40 -10.53 2.52
CA ALA A 22 28.82 -9.26 2.08
C ALA A 22 27.80 -9.45 0.94
N LEU A 23 28.02 -10.38 0.02
CA LEU A 23 27.10 -10.71 -1.06
C LEU A 23 25.83 -11.40 -0.55
N VAL A 24 25.92 -12.24 0.45
CA VAL A 24 24.74 -12.91 1.05
C VAL A 24 23.90 -11.91 1.85
N LEU A 25 24.51 -10.97 2.59
CA LEU A 25 23.77 -9.91 3.31
C LEU A 25 23.02 -8.97 2.36
N ALA A 26 23.58 -8.68 1.18
CA ALA A 26 22.92 -7.80 0.20
C ALA A 26 21.64 -8.39 -0.39
N HIS A 27 21.48 -9.71 -0.41
CA HIS A 27 20.26 -10.38 -0.90
C HIS A 27 19.13 -10.41 0.12
N PHE A 28 19.39 -10.19 1.40
CA PHE A 28 18.36 -10.15 2.45
C PHE A 28 17.66 -8.78 2.59
N LEU A 29 18.15 -7.72 1.97
CA LEU A 29 17.62 -6.36 2.12
C LEU A 29 16.59 -5.97 1.04
N ALA A 30 16.31 -6.83 0.07
CA ALA A 30 15.36 -6.54 -1.02
C ALA A 30 14.06 -7.35 -0.91
N ALA A 31 13.56 -7.61 0.30
CA ALA A 31 12.17 -8.01 0.47
C ALA A 31 11.31 -6.75 0.21
N ALA A 32 11.06 -6.43 -1.05
CA ALA A 32 9.98 -5.54 -1.42
C ALA A 32 8.70 -6.11 -0.78
N ALA A 33 8.03 -5.34 0.09
CA ALA A 33 6.73 -5.71 0.59
C ALA A 33 5.81 -5.83 -0.63
N GLN A 34 5.59 -7.06 -1.07
CA GLN A 34 4.66 -7.39 -2.14
C GLN A 34 3.27 -7.08 -1.59
N ALA A 35 2.48 -6.32 -2.34
CA ALA A 35 1.07 -6.19 -2.03
C ALA A 35 0.49 -7.60 -2.04
N THR A 36 -0.06 -8.04 -0.90
CA THR A 36 -0.62 -9.38 -0.77
C THR A 36 -1.93 -9.42 -1.52
N ASP A 37 -2.05 -10.34 -2.46
CA ASP A 37 -3.32 -10.62 -3.12
C ASP A 37 -4.16 -11.57 -2.26
N TYR A 38 -5.47 -11.42 -2.29
CA TYR A 38 -6.42 -12.19 -1.47
C TYR A 38 -7.40 -12.92 -2.36
N ASN A 39 -7.79 -14.13 -1.95
CA ASN A 39 -8.81 -14.94 -2.62
C ASN A 39 -9.88 -15.35 -1.62
N ALA A 40 -11.16 -15.16 -1.98
CA ALA A 40 -12.32 -15.63 -1.27
C ALA A 40 -13.26 -16.29 -2.30
N GLY A 41 -13.26 -17.63 -2.35
CA GLY A 41 -14.00 -18.37 -3.36
C GLY A 41 -13.57 -17.96 -4.78
N SER A 42 -14.51 -17.41 -5.56
CA SER A 42 -14.26 -16.87 -6.91
C SER A 42 -13.82 -15.41 -6.93
N ILE A 43 -13.78 -14.75 -5.79
CA ILE A 43 -13.38 -13.35 -5.68
C ILE A 43 -11.87 -13.25 -5.53
N HIS A 44 -11.24 -12.42 -6.36
CA HIS A 44 -9.82 -12.10 -6.29
C HIS A 44 -9.65 -10.61 -6.01
N ILE A 45 -8.93 -10.27 -4.94
CA ILE A 45 -8.63 -8.90 -4.51
C ILE A 45 -7.14 -8.66 -4.70
N THR A 46 -6.80 -7.61 -5.43
CA THR A 46 -5.43 -7.23 -5.74
C THR A 46 -5.13 -5.79 -5.38
N GLN A 47 -3.86 -5.49 -5.17
CA GLN A 47 -3.35 -4.14 -4.93
C GLN A 47 -4.09 -3.37 -3.82
N PRO A 48 -4.34 -3.97 -2.64
CA PRO A 48 -4.91 -3.24 -1.52
C PRO A 48 -3.92 -2.18 -1.03
N TRP A 49 -4.39 -0.96 -0.78
CA TRP A 49 -3.62 0.11 -0.19
C TRP A 49 -4.53 1.16 0.44
N ALA A 50 -4.01 1.91 1.41
CA ALA A 50 -4.69 3.05 2.02
C ALA A 50 -3.85 4.32 1.87
N ARG A 51 -4.47 5.48 2.07
CA ARG A 51 -3.77 6.77 2.05
C ARG A 51 -3.53 7.24 3.46
N ALA A 52 -2.30 7.72 3.74
CA ALA A 52 -1.99 8.38 5.00
C ALA A 52 -2.88 9.60 5.22
N THR A 53 -3.18 9.89 6.48
CA THR A 53 -4.02 11.02 6.87
C THR A 53 -3.25 12.03 7.73
N PRO A 54 -3.60 13.32 7.67
CA PRO A 54 -3.04 14.29 8.60
C PRO A 54 -3.49 14.00 10.03
N LYS A 55 -2.73 14.48 11.01
CA LYS A 55 -3.10 14.38 12.41
C LYS A 55 -4.46 15.07 12.66
N GLY A 56 -5.35 14.37 13.35
CA GLY A 56 -6.70 14.87 13.66
C GLY A 56 -7.71 14.68 12.52
N ALA A 57 -7.37 13.99 11.44
CA ALA A 57 -8.34 13.58 10.44
C ALA A 57 -9.39 12.65 11.06
N SER A 58 -10.66 12.89 10.78
CA SER A 58 -11.77 12.05 11.23
C SER A 58 -12.11 10.93 10.23
N THR A 59 -11.53 10.97 9.02
CA THR A 59 -11.80 10.01 7.95
C THR A 59 -10.54 9.59 7.22
N GLY A 60 -10.52 8.35 6.72
CA GLY A 60 -9.49 7.79 5.87
C GLY A 60 -10.09 7.10 4.65
N ALA A 61 -9.25 6.73 3.69
CA ALA A 61 -9.68 6.02 2.50
C ALA A 61 -8.74 4.88 2.16
N ALA A 62 -9.33 3.74 1.77
CA ALA A 62 -8.62 2.58 1.28
C ALA A 62 -9.15 2.15 -0.10
N TYR A 63 -8.29 1.48 -0.86
CA TYR A 63 -8.46 1.18 -2.26
C TYR A 63 -7.99 -0.24 -2.58
N MET A 64 -8.52 -0.82 -3.65
CA MET A 64 -8.17 -2.17 -4.11
C MET A 64 -8.76 -2.41 -5.49
N THR A 65 -8.40 -3.50 -6.12
CA THR A 65 -9.08 -4.02 -7.30
C THR A 65 -9.70 -5.36 -6.96
N ILE A 66 -10.97 -5.57 -7.34
CA ILE A 66 -11.71 -6.80 -7.08
C ILE A 66 -12.15 -7.38 -8.41
N THR A 67 -11.87 -8.66 -8.64
CA THR A 67 -12.36 -9.42 -9.80
C THR A 67 -13.22 -10.58 -9.35
N ASN A 68 -14.40 -10.70 -9.92
CA ASN A 68 -15.27 -11.87 -9.75
C ASN A 68 -14.99 -12.86 -10.88
N ASN A 69 -14.19 -13.89 -10.63
CA ASN A 69 -13.87 -14.95 -11.57
C ASN A 69 -14.95 -16.04 -11.64
N GLY A 70 -16.06 -15.87 -10.90
CA GLY A 70 -17.16 -16.81 -10.86
C GLY A 70 -18.15 -16.62 -12.02
N ASN A 71 -19.18 -17.45 -12.02
CA ASN A 71 -20.27 -17.42 -12.99
C ASN A 71 -21.58 -16.82 -12.42
N THR A 72 -21.56 -16.35 -11.18
CA THR A 72 -22.70 -15.70 -10.51
C THR A 72 -22.27 -14.35 -9.94
N PRO A 73 -23.16 -13.33 -9.91
CA PRO A 73 -22.85 -12.07 -9.26
C PRO A 73 -22.65 -12.28 -7.75
N ASP A 74 -21.77 -11.47 -7.16
CA ASP A 74 -21.59 -11.39 -5.72
C ASP A 74 -21.73 -9.93 -5.26
N ARG A 75 -21.94 -9.69 -3.98
CA ARG A 75 -22.11 -8.34 -3.42
C ARG A 75 -21.19 -8.13 -2.25
N ILE A 76 -20.41 -7.05 -2.31
CA ILE A 76 -19.46 -6.69 -1.26
C ILE A 76 -19.99 -5.57 -0.37
N SER A 77 -19.74 -5.68 0.93
CA SER A 77 -19.88 -4.62 1.93
C SER A 77 -18.61 -4.58 2.82
N CYS A 78 -18.32 -3.42 3.42
CA CYS A 78 -17.33 -3.32 4.48
C CYS A 78 -18.00 -3.50 5.83
N VAL A 79 -17.46 -4.37 6.68
CA VAL A 79 -18.04 -4.71 7.98
C VAL A 79 -17.38 -3.91 9.10
N SER A 80 -16.03 -3.87 9.11
CA SER A 80 -15.25 -3.22 10.15
C SER A 80 -13.85 -2.85 9.66
N SER A 81 -13.17 -2.01 10.45
CA SER A 81 -11.75 -1.73 10.33
C SER A 81 -11.15 -1.61 11.72
N ASP A 82 -9.85 -1.91 11.84
CA ASP A 82 -9.09 -1.78 13.09
C ASP A 82 -8.67 -0.33 13.40
N ALA A 83 -8.90 0.61 12.46
CA ALA A 83 -8.53 2.02 12.60
C ALA A 83 -9.71 2.97 12.74
N SER A 84 -10.96 2.49 12.59
CA SER A 84 -12.14 3.36 12.54
C SER A 84 -13.38 2.71 13.13
N ALA A 85 -14.26 3.52 13.70
CA ALA A 85 -15.53 3.03 14.25
C ALA A 85 -16.50 2.52 13.17
N GLU A 86 -16.37 3.01 11.94
CA GLU A 86 -17.26 2.64 10.82
C GLU A 86 -16.44 2.45 9.54
N CYS A 87 -16.81 1.45 8.73
CA CYS A 87 -16.27 1.21 7.40
C CYS A 87 -17.42 1.14 6.39
N GLN A 88 -17.32 1.93 5.33
CA GLN A 88 -18.38 2.07 4.32
C GLN A 88 -17.79 2.03 2.92
N ILE A 89 -18.58 1.59 1.92
CA ILE A 89 -18.22 1.77 0.51
C ILE A 89 -18.85 3.07 0.04
N HIS A 90 -18.03 3.96 -0.52
CA HIS A 90 -18.49 5.24 -1.09
C HIS A 90 -18.18 5.31 -2.58
N ILE A 91 -19.04 6.03 -3.30
CA ILE A 91 -18.85 6.35 -4.71
C ILE A 91 -18.87 7.87 -4.90
N MET A 92 -17.99 8.35 -5.78
CA MET A 92 -17.99 9.74 -6.24
C MET A 92 -18.80 9.82 -7.54
N THR A 93 -19.80 10.69 -7.58
CA THR A 93 -20.63 10.95 -8.75
C THR A 93 -20.57 12.42 -9.12
N MET A 94 -20.71 12.73 -10.42
CA MET A 94 -20.86 14.10 -10.91
C MET A 94 -22.34 14.43 -11.05
N GLU A 95 -22.83 15.41 -10.28
CA GLU A 95 -24.21 15.87 -10.35
C GLU A 95 -24.22 17.39 -10.58
N ASN A 96 -24.77 17.84 -11.71
CA ASN A 96 -24.85 19.25 -12.10
C ASN A 96 -23.49 19.98 -12.07
N GLY A 97 -22.41 19.30 -12.48
CA GLY A 97 -21.06 19.85 -12.46
C GLY A 97 -20.36 19.85 -11.08
N VAL A 98 -21.00 19.28 -10.05
CA VAL A 98 -20.44 19.17 -8.69
C VAL A 98 -20.16 17.69 -8.38
N MET A 99 -18.95 17.42 -7.89
CA MET A 99 -18.60 16.08 -7.38
C MET A 99 -19.29 15.86 -6.03
N LYS A 100 -20.07 14.78 -5.95
CA LYS A 100 -20.72 14.35 -4.71
C LYS A 100 -20.27 12.97 -4.32
N MET A 101 -20.01 12.78 -3.04
CA MET A 101 -19.70 11.49 -2.44
C MET A 101 -20.95 10.92 -1.76
N ARG A 102 -21.25 9.67 -2.04
CA ARG A 102 -22.43 8.98 -1.47
C ARG A 102 -22.04 7.58 -0.99
N PRO A 103 -22.60 7.11 0.13
CA PRO A 103 -22.48 5.72 0.53
C PRO A 103 -23.25 4.80 -0.43
N VAL A 104 -22.72 3.58 -0.60
CA VAL A 104 -23.39 2.47 -1.29
C VAL A 104 -24.03 1.59 -0.20
N GLU A 105 -25.24 1.95 0.23
CA GLU A 105 -25.86 1.40 1.44
C GLU A 105 -26.13 -0.10 1.36
N ASP A 106 -26.59 -0.59 0.19
CA ASP A 106 -26.92 -2.01 -0.02
C ASP A 106 -25.71 -2.86 -0.45
N GLY A 107 -24.48 -2.31 -0.31
CA GLY A 107 -23.27 -2.93 -0.83
C GLY A 107 -23.16 -2.85 -2.36
N LEU A 108 -22.00 -3.18 -2.90
CA LEU A 108 -21.67 -3.09 -4.32
C LEU A 108 -21.78 -4.46 -4.97
N GLU A 109 -22.61 -4.58 -6.00
CA GLU A 109 -22.68 -5.79 -6.83
C GLU A 109 -21.48 -5.87 -7.78
N ILE A 110 -20.89 -7.07 -7.89
CA ILE A 110 -19.81 -7.40 -8.81
C ILE A 110 -20.30 -8.55 -9.70
N LYS A 111 -20.52 -8.26 -10.97
CA LYS A 111 -21.06 -9.24 -11.92
C LYS A 111 -20.04 -10.33 -12.26
N PRO A 112 -20.50 -11.47 -12.82
CA PRO A 112 -19.59 -12.50 -13.32
C PRO A 112 -18.59 -11.94 -14.34
N GLY A 113 -17.30 -12.23 -14.12
CA GLY A 113 -16.19 -11.75 -14.95
C GLY A 113 -15.87 -10.25 -14.82
N GLU A 114 -16.59 -9.54 -13.95
CA GLU A 114 -16.35 -8.10 -13.76
C GLU A 114 -15.14 -7.84 -12.87
N THR A 115 -14.39 -6.80 -13.25
CA THR A 115 -13.32 -6.21 -12.43
C THR A 115 -13.73 -4.80 -12.02
N VAL A 116 -13.81 -4.56 -10.72
CA VAL A 116 -14.12 -3.27 -10.11
C VAL A 116 -12.88 -2.72 -9.43
N THR A 117 -12.52 -1.47 -9.75
CA THR A 117 -11.36 -0.79 -9.16
C THR A 117 -11.81 0.31 -8.23
N PHE A 118 -11.43 0.18 -6.95
CA PHE A 118 -11.50 1.23 -5.94
C PHE A 118 -10.28 2.12 -6.07
N LYS A 119 -10.49 3.39 -6.35
CA LYS A 119 -9.42 4.37 -6.60
C LYS A 119 -9.83 5.78 -6.14
N PRO A 120 -8.86 6.67 -5.89
CA PRO A 120 -9.15 8.06 -5.57
C PRO A 120 -10.11 8.71 -6.58
N SER A 121 -11.01 9.55 -6.07
CA SER A 121 -12.05 10.26 -6.85
C SER A 121 -13.08 9.37 -7.55
N ASN A 122 -13.19 8.11 -7.13
CA ASN A 122 -14.19 7.16 -7.62
C ASN A 122 -14.69 6.29 -6.44
N LEU A 123 -14.85 4.97 -6.63
CA LEU A 123 -15.15 4.03 -5.55
C LEU A 123 -14.00 3.98 -4.54
N HIS A 124 -14.32 3.91 -3.26
CA HIS A 124 -13.33 3.73 -2.18
C HIS A 124 -14.00 3.16 -0.92
N LEU A 125 -13.20 2.50 -0.09
CA LEU A 125 -13.58 2.25 1.29
C LEU A 125 -13.36 3.54 2.08
N MET A 126 -14.40 4.01 2.75
CA MET A 126 -14.37 5.14 3.65
C MET A 126 -14.28 4.66 5.08
N LEU A 127 -13.17 4.95 5.75
CA LEU A 127 -12.96 4.71 7.16
C LEU A 127 -13.45 5.95 7.92
N VAL A 128 -14.56 5.81 8.64
CA VAL A 128 -15.25 6.94 9.29
C VAL A 128 -15.04 6.88 10.79
N LYS A 129 -14.86 8.06 11.41
CA LYS A 129 -14.51 8.18 12.84
C LYS A 129 -13.20 7.45 13.15
N LEU A 130 -12.10 7.89 12.49
CA LEU A 130 -10.78 7.33 12.77
C LEU A 130 -10.43 7.47 14.26
N GLU A 131 -9.99 6.38 14.86
CA GLU A 131 -9.52 6.32 16.25
C GLU A 131 -8.08 6.83 16.39
N HIS A 132 -7.31 6.70 15.30
CA HIS A 132 -5.93 7.20 15.19
C HIS A 132 -5.61 7.55 13.74
N PRO A 133 -4.59 8.41 13.48
CA PRO A 133 -4.16 8.73 12.13
C PRO A 133 -3.65 7.49 11.39
N LEU A 134 -3.87 7.43 10.09
CA LEU A 134 -3.23 6.45 9.22
C LEU A 134 -1.84 6.97 8.87
N ASN A 135 -0.79 6.35 9.41
CA ASN A 135 0.59 6.77 9.20
C ASN A 135 1.22 6.04 8.01
N GLN A 136 1.93 6.76 7.16
CA GLN A 136 2.65 6.16 6.03
C GLN A 136 3.62 5.07 6.49
N GLY A 137 3.61 3.93 5.79
CA GLY A 137 4.46 2.78 6.07
C GLY A 137 3.89 1.79 7.10
N GLU A 138 2.78 2.13 7.75
CA GLU A 138 1.98 1.20 8.55
C GLU A 138 0.96 0.45 7.68
N THR A 139 0.16 -0.38 8.29
CA THR A 139 -0.91 -1.17 7.65
C THR A 139 -2.19 -1.00 8.43
N VAL A 140 -3.30 -0.83 7.75
CA VAL A 140 -4.66 -0.87 8.31
C VAL A 140 -5.38 -2.11 7.81
N LYS A 141 -6.20 -2.75 8.65
CA LYS A 141 -7.02 -3.91 8.29
C LYS A 141 -8.47 -3.52 8.16
N ALA A 142 -9.14 -4.12 7.17
CA ALA A 142 -10.59 -4.06 7.09
C ALA A 142 -11.17 -5.45 6.80
N THR A 143 -12.31 -5.73 7.42
CA THR A 143 -13.09 -6.94 7.20
C THR A 143 -14.14 -6.67 6.14
N LEU A 144 -14.05 -7.38 5.02
CA LEU A 144 -14.99 -7.34 3.91
C LEU A 144 -15.92 -8.54 3.97
N LYS A 145 -17.18 -8.33 3.64
CA LYS A 145 -18.18 -9.38 3.53
C LYS A 145 -18.68 -9.44 2.11
N PHE A 146 -18.57 -10.61 1.51
CA PHE A 146 -19.24 -10.99 0.27
C PHE A 146 -20.46 -11.86 0.58
N GLU A 147 -21.55 -11.67 -0.11
CA GLU A 147 -22.79 -12.45 0.14
C GLU A 147 -22.59 -13.95 -0.11
N LYS A 148 -21.78 -14.30 -1.14
CA LYS A 148 -21.53 -15.69 -1.54
C LYS A 148 -20.12 -16.16 -1.18
N ALA A 149 -19.10 -15.34 -1.43
CA ALA A 149 -17.72 -15.71 -1.15
C ALA A 149 -17.37 -15.66 0.35
N GLY A 150 -18.20 -15.05 1.21
CA GLY A 150 -18.02 -15.02 2.66
C GLY A 150 -17.21 -13.82 3.15
N ILE A 151 -16.57 -13.98 4.31
CA ILE A 151 -15.85 -12.92 5.00
C ILE A 151 -14.34 -13.07 4.74
N ILE A 152 -13.65 -11.95 4.51
CA ILE A 152 -12.21 -11.90 4.32
C ILE A 152 -11.63 -10.64 4.99
N ASP A 153 -10.52 -10.81 5.69
CA ASP A 153 -9.73 -9.72 6.24
C ASP A 153 -8.66 -9.33 5.23
N VAL A 154 -8.60 -8.03 4.90
CA VAL A 154 -7.66 -7.47 3.94
C VAL A 154 -6.77 -6.45 4.64
N GLU A 155 -5.47 -6.57 4.45
CA GLU A 155 -4.47 -5.62 4.92
C GLU A 155 -4.17 -4.60 3.82
N TYR A 156 -4.24 -3.32 4.18
CA TYR A 156 -4.00 -2.19 3.30
C TYR A 156 -2.73 -1.46 3.73
N PRO A 157 -1.58 -1.67 3.07
CA PRO A 157 -0.38 -0.86 3.30
C PRO A 157 -0.68 0.63 3.09
N ILE A 158 -0.23 1.48 4.01
CA ILE A 158 -0.53 2.91 4.00
C ILE A 158 0.54 3.64 3.20
N ALA A 159 0.14 4.16 2.04
CA ALA A 159 0.94 5.00 1.16
C ALA A 159 0.98 6.46 1.64
N ALA A 160 1.82 7.29 1.02
CA ALA A 160 1.97 8.70 1.36
C ALA A 160 0.66 9.47 1.31
N ILE A 161 0.59 10.59 2.06
CA ILE A 161 -0.49 11.58 1.96
C ILE A 161 -0.53 12.11 0.52
N GLY A 162 -1.70 12.13 -0.12
CA GLY A 162 -1.82 12.55 -1.52
C GLY A 162 -1.42 11.51 -2.58
N ALA A 163 -1.00 10.29 -2.20
CA ALA A 163 -0.74 9.22 -3.14
C ALA A 163 -1.97 8.95 -4.03
N SER A 164 -1.76 8.70 -5.32
CA SER A 164 -2.81 8.36 -6.30
C SER A 164 -2.81 6.89 -6.72
N ALA A 165 -1.80 6.13 -6.27
CA ALA A 165 -1.61 4.71 -6.51
C ALA A 165 -0.88 4.06 -5.33
N PRO A 166 -0.88 2.71 -5.20
CA PRO A 166 -0.06 2.04 -4.21
C PRO A 166 1.40 2.45 -4.39
N GLY A 167 2.01 2.92 -3.32
CA GLY A 167 3.43 3.32 -3.32
C GLY A 167 4.32 2.14 -2.94
N PRO A 168 5.62 2.19 -3.25
CA PRO A 168 6.56 1.29 -2.60
C PRO A 168 6.49 1.57 -1.09
N THR A 169 6.31 0.53 -0.29
CA THR A 169 6.35 0.60 1.17
C THR A 169 7.78 0.88 1.63
N ALA A 170 8.22 2.14 1.53
CA ALA A 170 9.51 2.55 2.08
C ALA A 170 9.32 2.87 3.56
N LYS A 171 9.97 2.10 4.43
CA LYS A 171 10.23 2.53 5.81
C LYS A 171 10.89 3.90 5.76
N SER A 172 10.25 4.88 6.40
CA SER A 172 10.79 6.23 6.59
C SER A 172 12.11 6.17 7.35
N GLY A 173 13.22 6.23 6.60
CA GLY A 173 14.50 6.67 7.09
C GLY A 173 14.65 8.13 6.66
N GLY A 174 14.63 9.04 7.62
CA GLY A 174 14.67 10.47 7.34
C GLY A 174 15.93 10.90 6.60
N ALA A 175 15.76 11.74 5.59
CA ALA A 175 16.73 12.71 5.14
C ALA A 175 15.96 13.85 4.47
N MET A 176 15.83 14.95 5.18
CA MET A 176 15.47 16.23 4.57
C MET A 176 16.63 16.64 3.66
N ASN A 177 16.36 16.73 2.36
CA ASN A 177 17.27 17.39 1.45
C ASN A 177 16.70 18.79 1.19
N GLU A 178 17.25 19.78 1.90
CA GLU A 178 17.01 21.19 1.60
C GLU A 178 17.73 21.56 0.31
N GLY A 179 17.00 21.52 -0.81
CA GLY A 179 17.44 22.06 -2.09
C GLY A 179 17.33 23.59 -2.09
N HIS A 180 18.45 24.25 -1.93
CA HIS A 180 18.61 25.70 -2.04
C HIS A 180 18.29 26.15 -3.48
N GLY A 181 17.15 26.81 -3.69
CA GLY A 181 16.78 27.44 -4.94
C GLY A 181 17.53 28.77 -5.11
N GLY A 182 18.43 28.82 -6.11
CA GLY A 182 19.15 30.02 -6.48
C GLY A 182 18.24 31.11 -7.03
N MET A 183 18.32 32.31 -6.47
CA MET A 183 17.74 33.54 -7.00
C MET A 183 18.37 33.90 -8.34
N MET A 184 17.56 33.95 -9.41
CA MET A 184 17.94 34.67 -10.62
C MET A 184 17.66 36.16 -10.48
N HIS A 185 18.73 36.92 -10.48
CA HIS A 185 18.72 38.38 -10.55
C HIS A 185 18.35 38.78 -11.98
N MET A 186 17.22 39.48 -12.17
CA MET A 186 16.90 40.16 -13.43
C MET A 186 17.46 41.56 -13.38
N ASP A 187 18.48 41.81 -14.17
CA ASP A 187 19.01 43.16 -14.45
C ASP A 187 18.16 43.81 -15.56
N LYS A 188 17.83 45.10 -15.32
CA LYS A 188 17.15 45.97 -16.27
C LYS A 188 18.15 46.59 -17.23
N HIS A 189 17.85 46.58 -18.50
CA HIS A 189 18.12 47.64 -19.46
C HIS A 189 16.96 47.77 -20.43
#